data_2ad578182f1bfe9d50b5b78373ffa57b
#
_entry.id   2ad578182f1bfe9d50b5b78373ffa57b
#
_cell.length_a   1.000
_cell.length_b   1.000
_cell.length_c   1.000
_cell.angle_alpha   90.00
_cell.angle_beta   90.00
_cell.angle_gamma   90.00
#
_symmetry.space_group_name_H-M   'P 1'
#
loop_
_entity.id
_entity.type
_entity.pdbx_description
1 polymer ?
#
loop_
_entity_poly.entity_id
_entity_poly.type
_entity_poly.pdbx_seq_one_letter_code
_entity_poly.pdbx_strand_id
1 'polypeptide(L)'
;NMPVVYISYEDAQAYAAWAGKRLPTEAEWQYAAQGTDGRLYPWGNTMDSTRCNAGLGALTSVNEFPGGSGPFGVMDLVGNVWQLTNDVYDNGSHYYIIIRGGSYYYPTSSWWYVKGGPQPLNNTQMLLRVSPGFERNATVGFRCVKDKSE
;
A
#
# COMPACT_ATOMS: atom_id res chain seq x y z
N ASN A 1 -14.88 -2.71 9.29
CA ASN A 1 -14.16 -2.93 8.01
C ASN A 1 -13.05 -1.91 7.76
N MET A 2 -12.33 -1.48 8.80
CA MET A 2 -11.17 -0.59 8.65
C MET A 2 -9.93 -1.39 8.26
N PRO A 3 -8.97 -0.80 7.53
CA PRO A 3 -7.69 -1.45 7.31
C PRO A 3 -6.95 -1.63 8.63
N VAL A 4 -6.19 -2.72 8.74
CA VAL A 4 -5.30 -2.95 9.89
C VAL A 4 -4.07 -2.07 9.74
N VAL A 5 -3.73 -1.35 10.80
CA VAL A 5 -2.54 -0.48 10.91
C VAL A 5 -1.79 -0.75 12.21
N TYR A 6 -0.67 -0.07 12.47
CA TYR A 6 0.19 -0.30 13.63
C TYR A 6 0.75 -1.74 13.71
N ILE A 7 0.93 -2.37 12.56
CA ILE A 7 1.52 -3.72 12.44
C ILE A 7 2.97 -3.62 12.00
N SER A 8 3.78 -4.62 12.37
CA SER A 8 5.11 -4.80 11.82
C SER A 8 5.04 -5.60 10.51
N TYR A 9 6.16 -5.62 9.80
CA TYR A 9 6.31 -6.45 8.61
C TYR A 9 6.12 -7.94 8.95
N GLU A 10 6.68 -8.38 10.08
CA GLU A 10 6.54 -9.75 10.56
C GLU A 10 5.08 -10.09 10.92
N ASP A 11 4.36 -9.15 11.54
CA ASP A 11 2.94 -9.35 11.86
C ASP A 11 2.13 -9.58 10.57
N ALA A 12 2.38 -8.77 9.54
CA ALA A 12 1.70 -8.88 8.25
C ALA A 12 2.01 -10.22 7.57
N GLN A 13 3.28 -10.64 7.58
CA GLN A 13 3.71 -11.93 7.02
C GLN A 13 3.11 -13.10 7.81
N ALA A 14 3.15 -13.04 9.14
CA ALA A 14 2.60 -14.09 10.00
C ALA A 14 1.09 -14.25 9.80
N TYR A 15 0.35 -13.14 9.73
CA TYR A 15 -1.08 -13.18 9.44
C TYR A 15 -1.37 -13.78 8.06
N ALA A 16 -0.64 -13.34 7.05
CA ALA A 16 -0.82 -13.85 5.69
C ALA A 16 -0.58 -15.37 5.64
N ALA A 17 0.50 -15.86 6.25
CA ALA A 17 0.81 -17.28 6.33
C ALA A 17 -0.26 -18.07 7.07
N TRP A 18 -0.73 -17.56 8.24
CA TRP A 18 -1.84 -18.17 8.98
C TRP A 18 -3.12 -18.29 8.14
N ALA A 19 -3.39 -17.28 7.32
CA ALA A 19 -4.56 -17.28 6.43
C ALA A 19 -4.37 -18.13 5.15
N GLY A 20 -3.26 -18.85 5.00
CA GLY A 20 -2.92 -19.60 3.78
C GLY A 20 -2.67 -18.69 2.57
N LYS A 21 -2.07 -17.52 2.82
CA LYS A 21 -1.80 -16.47 1.84
C LYS A 21 -0.36 -15.95 2.03
N ARG A 22 -0.01 -14.93 1.30
CA ARG A 22 1.24 -14.18 1.44
C ARG A 22 1.03 -12.70 1.13
N LEU A 23 2.02 -11.87 1.39
CA LEU A 23 2.05 -10.51 0.86
C LEU A 23 2.27 -10.53 -0.65
N PRO A 24 1.71 -9.56 -1.40
CA PRO A 24 2.01 -9.42 -2.82
C PRO A 24 3.46 -9.01 -3.04
N THR A 25 4.07 -9.44 -4.11
CA THR A 25 5.26 -8.79 -4.64
C THR A 25 4.90 -7.40 -5.17
N GLU A 26 5.88 -6.52 -5.33
CA GLU A 26 5.68 -5.22 -5.94
C GLU A 26 5.07 -5.34 -7.35
N ALA A 27 5.56 -6.30 -8.14
CA ALA A 27 5.05 -6.56 -9.50
C ALA A 27 3.60 -7.04 -9.49
N GLU A 28 3.21 -7.90 -8.57
CA GLU A 28 1.82 -8.37 -8.42
C GLU A 28 0.91 -7.23 -8.00
N TRP A 29 1.35 -6.43 -7.05
CA TRP A 29 0.61 -5.24 -6.63
C TRP A 29 0.42 -4.27 -7.81
N GLN A 30 1.50 -3.99 -8.55
CA GLN A 30 1.48 -3.13 -9.73
C GLN A 30 0.50 -3.65 -10.79
N TYR A 31 0.57 -4.94 -11.10
CA TYR A 31 -0.32 -5.54 -12.09
C TYR A 31 -1.79 -5.49 -11.66
N ALA A 32 -2.08 -5.80 -10.39
CA ALA A 32 -3.43 -5.71 -9.85
C ALA A 32 -4.03 -4.30 -9.96
N ALA A 33 -3.18 -3.27 -9.80
CA ALA A 33 -3.61 -1.87 -9.82
C ALA A 33 -3.70 -1.29 -11.25
N GLN A 34 -2.81 -1.68 -12.13
CA GLN A 34 -2.59 -1.05 -13.44
C GLN A 34 -3.12 -1.88 -14.60
N GLY A 35 -3.10 -3.19 -14.49
CA GLY A 35 -3.32 -4.07 -15.64
C GLY A 35 -2.16 -3.98 -16.63
N THR A 36 -2.47 -3.83 -17.91
CA THR A 36 -1.48 -3.86 -19.02
C THR A 36 -1.35 -2.55 -19.78
N ASP A 37 -2.11 -1.52 -19.43
CA ASP A 37 -2.19 -0.27 -20.22
C ASP A 37 -1.32 0.89 -19.71
N GLY A 38 -0.55 0.67 -18.62
CA GLY A 38 0.38 1.68 -18.11
C GLY A 38 -0.27 2.88 -17.42
N ARG A 39 -1.55 2.79 -17.04
CA ARG A 39 -2.27 3.87 -16.35
C ARG A 39 -1.57 4.31 -15.06
N LEU A 40 -1.73 5.58 -14.68
CA LEU A 40 -1.11 6.17 -13.49
C LEU A 40 -1.90 5.93 -12.20
N TYR A 41 -3.20 5.68 -12.29
CA TYR A 41 -4.08 5.36 -11.18
C TYR A 41 -4.96 4.17 -11.56
N PRO A 42 -5.53 3.45 -10.60
CA PRO A 42 -6.39 2.30 -10.92
C PRO A 42 -7.54 2.63 -11.88
N TRP A 43 -8.01 3.86 -11.86
CA TRP A 43 -9.13 4.37 -12.66
C TRP A 43 -8.72 5.12 -13.94
N GLY A 44 -7.43 5.33 -14.20
CA GLY A 44 -6.96 6.06 -15.38
C GLY A 44 -5.70 6.88 -15.15
N ASN A 45 -5.53 7.98 -15.87
CA ASN A 45 -4.30 8.77 -15.87
C ASN A 45 -4.37 10.09 -15.09
N THR A 46 -5.53 10.43 -14.55
CA THR A 46 -5.73 11.68 -13.81
C THR A 46 -6.11 11.38 -12.36
N MET A 47 -5.48 12.09 -11.43
CA MET A 47 -5.85 12.01 -10.02
C MET A 47 -7.29 12.49 -9.82
N ASP A 48 -8.08 11.70 -9.09
CA ASP A 48 -9.45 11.99 -8.73
C ASP A 48 -9.67 11.68 -7.24
N SER A 49 -9.73 12.71 -6.42
CA SER A 49 -9.87 12.58 -4.96
C SER A 49 -11.24 12.03 -4.52
N THR A 50 -12.20 11.90 -5.41
CA THR A 50 -13.48 11.26 -5.12
C THR A 50 -13.43 9.74 -5.22
N ARG A 51 -12.31 9.19 -5.71
CA ARG A 51 -12.10 7.76 -5.95
C ARG A 51 -11.21 7.06 -4.94
N CYS A 52 -10.70 7.80 -3.95
CA CYS A 52 -9.85 7.24 -2.90
C CYS A 52 -9.88 8.12 -1.65
N ASN A 53 -9.40 7.60 -0.52
CA ASN A 53 -9.17 8.44 0.65
C ASN A 53 -7.90 9.29 0.42
N ALA A 54 -8.14 10.52 -0.01
CA ALA A 54 -7.12 11.51 -0.41
C ALA A 54 -7.00 12.64 0.62
N GLY A 55 -6.96 12.33 1.90
CA GLY A 55 -6.74 13.35 2.93
C GLY A 55 -7.99 13.72 3.72
N LEU A 56 -8.87 12.77 3.96
CA LEU A 56 -10.04 12.95 4.84
C LEU A 56 -9.66 13.08 6.33
N GLY A 57 -8.36 13.04 6.65
CA GLY A 57 -7.85 13.20 8.01
C GLY A 57 -7.91 11.94 8.89
N ALA A 58 -8.51 10.87 8.39
CA ALA A 58 -8.64 9.60 9.09
C ALA A 58 -8.74 8.43 8.12
N LEU A 59 -8.57 7.21 8.64
CA LEU A 59 -8.85 5.98 7.90
C LEU A 59 -10.32 5.91 7.48
N THR A 60 -10.56 5.34 6.32
CA THR A 60 -11.90 4.99 5.85
C THR A 60 -12.06 3.47 5.81
N SER A 61 -13.32 3.01 5.83
CA SER A 61 -13.62 1.60 5.63
C SER A 61 -13.07 1.12 4.28
N VAL A 62 -12.60 -0.12 4.25
CA VAL A 62 -12.34 -0.78 2.98
C VAL A 62 -13.65 -0.85 2.19
N ASN A 63 -13.61 -0.65 0.89
CA ASN A 63 -14.78 -0.57 0.00
C ASN A 63 -15.56 0.76 0.07
N GLU A 64 -15.07 1.78 0.73
CA GLU A 64 -15.72 3.12 0.74
C GLU A 64 -15.72 3.77 -0.65
N PHE A 65 -14.72 3.47 -1.47
CA PHE A 65 -14.51 4.07 -2.78
C PHE A 65 -14.60 3.06 -3.92
N PRO A 66 -15.79 2.52 -4.25
CA PRO A 66 -15.92 1.54 -5.32
C PRO A 66 -15.52 2.08 -6.70
N GLY A 67 -15.68 3.41 -6.92
CA GLY A 67 -15.22 4.09 -8.13
C GLY A 67 -13.70 4.17 -8.28
N GLY A 68 -12.94 3.81 -7.24
CA GLY A 68 -11.48 3.75 -7.24
C GLY A 68 -10.90 2.37 -7.57
N SER A 69 -11.72 1.41 -7.95
CA SER A 69 -11.27 0.07 -8.30
C SER A 69 -10.42 0.06 -9.56
N GLY A 70 -9.46 -0.84 -9.58
CA GLY A 70 -8.61 -1.10 -10.75
C GLY A 70 -9.30 -1.98 -11.80
N PRO A 71 -8.56 -2.35 -12.85
CA PRO A 71 -9.10 -3.11 -13.99
C PRO A 71 -9.62 -4.50 -13.60
N PHE A 72 -9.20 -5.03 -12.47
CA PHE A 72 -9.65 -6.33 -11.94
C PHE A 72 -10.63 -6.19 -10.77
N GLY A 73 -11.19 -5.00 -10.52
CA GLY A 73 -12.14 -4.75 -9.45
C GLY A 73 -11.51 -4.68 -8.04
N VAL A 74 -10.20 -4.61 -7.93
CA VAL A 74 -9.51 -4.47 -6.65
C VAL A 74 -9.60 -3.01 -6.19
N MET A 75 -10.09 -2.81 -4.97
CA MET A 75 -10.29 -1.49 -4.37
C MET A 75 -9.16 -1.10 -3.42
N ASP A 76 -9.11 0.19 -3.05
CA ASP A 76 -8.17 0.76 -2.08
C ASP A 76 -6.68 0.51 -2.42
N LEU A 77 -6.36 0.46 -3.70
CA LEU A 77 -4.97 0.34 -4.15
C LEU A 77 -4.21 1.67 -4.05
N VAL A 78 -4.92 2.78 -4.03
CA VAL A 78 -4.36 4.13 -3.90
C VAL A 78 -5.09 4.87 -2.78
N GLY A 79 -4.31 5.53 -1.89
CA GLY A 79 -4.83 6.23 -0.72
C GLY A 79 -5.17 5.30 0.45
N ASN A 80 -5.79 5.83 1.46
CA ASN A 80 -6.14 5.21 2.73
C ASN A 80 -4.89 4.80 3.53
N VAL A 81 -4.24 3.69 3.22
CA VAL A 81 -2.99 3.27 3.86
C VAL A 81 -1.95 2.83 2.84
N TRP A 82 -0.69 3.10 3.12
CA TRP A 82 0.43 2.46 2.44
C TRP A 82 0.33 0.95 2.60
N GLN A 83 0.68 0.22 1.56
CA GLN A 83 0.56 -1.23 1.51
C GLN A 83 1.93 -1.88 1.45
N LEU A 84 2.23 -2.71 2.45
CA LEU A 84 3.44 -3.51 2.49
C LEU A 84 3.44 -4.52 1.35
N THR A 85 4.59 -4.64 0.69
CA THR A 85 4.84 -5.71 -0.28
C THR A 85 5.79 -6.75 0.31
N ASN A 86 5.96 -7.87 -0.37
CA ASN A 86 6.94 -8.89 0.01
C ASN A 86 8.36 -8.55 -0.47
N ASP A 87 8.54 -7.43 -1.16
CA ASP A 87 9.84 -7.01 -1.65
C ASP A 87 10.54 -6.11 -0.66
N VAL A 88 11.83 -6.32 -0.53
CA VAL A 88 12.73 -5.59 0.36
C VAL A 88 13.96 -5.13 -0.40
N TYR A 89 14.56 -4.06 0.08
CA TYR A 89 15.84 -3.58 -0.40
C TYR A 89 16.82 -3.52 0.77
N ASP A 90 17.94 -4.19 0.62
CA ASP A 90 19.04 -4.21 1.59
C ASP A 90 20.31 -3.73 0.89
N ASN A 91 20.91 -2.66 1.37
CA ASN A 91 22.18 -2.13 0.85
C ASN A 91 23.38 -2.48 1.73
N GLY A 92 23.21 -3.41 2.67
CA GLY A 92 24.23 -3.83 3.63
C GLY A 92 24.34 -2.93 4.87
N SER A 93 23.79 -1.72 4.83
CA SER A 93 23.75 -0.78 5.96
C SER A 93 22.35 -0.51 6.46
N HIS A 94 21.38 -0.56 5.54
CA HIS A 94 19.98 -0.28 5.84
C HIS A 94 19.07 -1.27 5.15
N TYR A 95 18.01 -1.64 5.85
CA TYR A 95 16.95 -2.53 5.38
C TYR A 95 15.67 -1.72 5.13
N TYR A 96 15.13 -1.86 3.94
CA TYR A 96 13.90 -1.18 3.53
C TYR A 96 12.86 -2.17 3.07
N ILE A 97 11.61 -1.90 3.42
CA ILE A 97 10.45 -2.61 2.90
C ILE A 97 9.84 -1.75 1.79
N ILE A 98 9.53 -2.34 0.66
CA ILE A 98 8.87 -1.64 -0.42
C ILE A 98 7.38 -1.49 -0.11
N ILE A 99 6.88 -0.26 -0.15
CA ILE A 99 5.47 0.08 0.07
C ILE A 99 4.89 0.83 -1.12
N ARG A 100 3.58 0.68 -1.30
CA ARG A 100 2.87 1.19 -2.47
C ARG A 100 1.55 1.86 -2.11
N GLY A 101 1.08 2.74 -3.01
CA GLY A 101 -0.28 3.29 -3.03
C GLY A 101 -0.47 4.63 -2.31
N GLY A 102 0.39 4.99 -1.39
CA GLY A 102 0.19 6.18 -0.57
C GLY A 102 -0.85 5.99 0.52
N SER A 103 -1.14 7.04 1.27
CA SER A 103 -2.09 7.02 2.40
C SER A 103 -2.98 8.27 2.42
N TYR A 104 -3.88 8.32 3.39
CA TYR A 104 -4.73 9.50 3.64
C TYR A 104 -3.95 10.69 4.20
N TYR A 105 -2.75 10.48 4.76
CA TYR A 105 -2.02 11.46 5.55
C TYR A 105 -1.13 12.35 4.69
N TYR A 106 -1.27 13.67 4.87
CA TYR A 106 -0.38 14.67 4.31
C TYR A 106 0.44 15.31 5.43
N PRO A 107 1.74 15.03 5.53
CA PRO A 107 2.60 15.69 6.51
C PRO A 107 2.73 17.18 6.18
N THR A 108 2.56 18.03 7.17
CA THR A 108 2.54 19.48 6.99
C THR A 108 3.91 20.14 7.05
N SER A 109 4.94 19.47 7.59
CA SER A 109 6.22 20.12 7.85
C SER A 109 7.42 19.18 8.08
N SER A 110 7.45 18.00 7.51
CA SER A 110 8.58 17.09 7.70
C SER A 110 9.27 16.74 6.40
N TRP A 111 10.52 17.12 6.27
CA TRP A 111 11.36 16.71 5.14
C TRP A 111 11.85 15.24 5.26
N TRP A 112 11.65 14.62 6.43
CA TRP A 112 11.92 13.21 6.68
C TRP A 112 10.80 12.28 6.21
N TYR A 113 9.61 12.82 6.02
CA TYR A 113 8.46 12.01 5.68
C TYR A 113 8.39 11.78 4.18
N VAL A 114 8.02 10.58 3.80
CA VAL A 114 7.67 10.28 2.42
C VAL A 114 6.56 11.22 1.94
N LYS A 115 6.55 11.52 0.66
CA LYS A 115 5.54 12.38 0.05
C LYS A 115 4.14 11.93 0.46
N GLY A 116 3.38 12.80 1.09
CA GLY A 116 2.07 12.48 1.64
C GLY A 116 0.99 12.29 0.59
N GLY A 117 -0.14 11.78 1.04
CA GLY A 117 -1.31 11.54 0.23
C GLY A 117 -1.27 10.30 -0.66
N PRO A 118 -2.30 10.12 -1.49
CA PRO A 118 -2.34 9.10 -2.51
C PRO A 118 -1.19 9.23 -3.49
N GLN A 119 -0.63 8.10 -3.91
CA GLN A 119 0.50 8.09 -4.84
C GLN A 119 0.12 7.41 -6.14
N PRO A 120 0.63 7.92 -7.28
CA PRO A 120 0.43 7.26 -8.56
C PRO A 120 1.11 5.89 -8.59
N LEU A 121 0.64 5.01 -9.46
CA LEU A 121 1.07 3.61 -9.56
C LEU A 121 2.54 3.44 -9.99
N ASN A 122 3.17 4.47 -10.53
CA ASN A 122 4.60 4.46 -10.87
C ASN A 122 5.49 4.93 -9.70
N ASN A 123 4.92 5.22 -8.53
CA ASN A 123 5.69 5.58 -7.35
C ASN A 123 5.98 4.35 -6.49
N THR A 124 7.25 4.05 -6.32
CA THR A 124 7.75 3.07 -5.36
C THR A 124 8.35 3.80 -4.18
N GLN A 125 7.94 3.45 -2.98
CA GLN A 125 8.45 4.05 -1.76
C GLN A 125 9.16 3.01 -0.91
N MET A 126 10.29 3.41 -0.31
CA MET A 126 11.07 2.59 0.61
C MET A 126 10.80 3.02 2.05
N LEU A 127 10.31 2.10 2.87
CA LEU A 127 10.09 2.28 4.30
C LEU A 127 11.30 1.73 5.05
N LEU A 128 12.08 2.62 5.67
CA LEU A 128 13.25 2.24 6.44
C LEU A 128 12.85 1.40 7.67
N ARG A 129 13.51 0.28 7.84
CA ARG A 129 13.37 -0.57 9.01
C ARG A 129 14.68 -0.60 9.80
N VAL A 130 14.74 0.21 10.85
CA VAL A 130 15.89 0.30 11.76
C VAL A 130 15.98 -0.94 12.66
N SER A 131 14.83 -1.41 13.12
CA SER A 131 14.68 -2.61 13.96
C SER A 131 13.30 -3.22 13.77
N PRO A 132 13.08 -4.50 14.14
CA PRO A 132 11.75 -5.11 14.07
C PRO A 132 10.70 -4.28 14.79
N GLY A 133 9.60 -3.94 14.09
CA GLY A 133 8.49 -3.16 14.63
C GLY A 133 8.67 -1.64 14.60
N PHE A 134 9.82 -1.12 14.17
CA PHE A 134 10.04 0.32 14.01
C PHE A 134 9.10 0.93 12.97
N GLU A 135 8.68 0.16 11.98
CA GLU A 135 7.78 0.53 10.89
C GLU A 135 6.31 0.65 11.29
N ARG A 136 5.94 0.27 12.52
CA ARG A 136 4.55 0.37 13.01
C ARG A 136 4.07 1.81 13.03
N ASN A 137 3.05 2.12 12.29
CA ASN A 137 2.44 3.45 12.30
C ASN A 137 0.98 3.43 11.81
N ALA A 138 0.31 4.59 11.92
CA ALA A 138 -1.11 4.75 11.60
C ALA A 138 -1.42 4.74 10.09
N THR A 139 -0.42 4.79 9.24
CA THR A 139 -0.60 4.98 7.79
C THR A 139 -0.12 3.81 6.96
N VAL A 140 0.39 2.75 7.59
CA VAL A 140 0.88 1.55 6.91
C VAL A 140 0.04 0.35 7.31
N GLY A 141 -0.47 -0.32 6.31
CA GLY A 141 -1.21 -1.57 6.40
C GLY A 141 -0.72 -2.56 5.33
N PHE A 142 -1.54 -3.54 5.03
CA PHE A 142 -1.21 -4.55 4.03
C PHE A 142 -2.45 -5.19 3.41
N ARG A 143 -2.23 -5.88 2.33
CA ARG A 143 -3.18 -6.84 1.74
C ARG A 143 -2.49 -8.16 1.47
N CYS A 144 -3.28 -9.21 1.36
CA CYS A 144 -2.79 -10.53 1.04
C CYS A 144 -3.14 -10.92 -0.40
N VAL A 145 -2.29 -11.77 -0.97
CA VAL A 145 -2.56 -12.51 -2.20
C VAL A 145 -2.55 -14.00 -1.90
N LYS A 146 -3.25 -14.75 -2.71
CA LYS A 146 -3.27 -16.22 -2.65
C LYS A 146 -2.84 -16.78 -3.98
N ASP A 147 -1.92 -17.72 -3.96
CA ASP A 147 -1.52 -18.43 -5.15
C ASP A 147 -2.69 -19.25 -5.69
N LYS A 148 -2.78 -19.32 -7.01
CA LYS A 148 -3.79 -20.15 -7.66
C LYS A 148 -3.47 -21.61 -7.33
N SER A 149 -4.42 -22.32 -6.77
CA SER A 149 -4.31 -23.78 -6.65
C SER A 149 -4.22 -24.39 -8.05
N GLU A 150 -3.25 -25.27 -8.23
CA GLU A 150 -3.15 -26.07 -9.46
C GLU A 150 -4.38 -26.94 -9.66
#